data_02a3986d8ba692c5b667adfa584556e3
#
_entry.id   02a3986d8ba692c5b667adfa584556e3
#
_cell.length_a   1.000
_cell.length_b   1.000
_cell.length_c   1.000
_cell.angle_alpha   90.00
_cell.angle_beta   90.00
_cell.angle_gamma   90.00
#
_symmetry.space_group_name_H-M   'P 1'
#
loop_
_entity.id
_entity.type
_entity.pdbx_description
1 polymer ?
#
loop_
_entity_poly.entity_id
_entity_poly.type
_entity_poly.pdbx_seq_one_letter_code
_entity_poly.pdbx_strand_id
1 'polypeptide(L)'
;MAIFGWALLAMAIFIIDLLIKNHIERMEIDGEQPFFGGKLLLRRYHNQGAFLNVGERNRGLMAVLSLVLTLGITVIFLVTFTCKGSRLLKAGLVLLLGGAYSNTYDRLVRRYVVDYVSFPVKNKKIRNIVFNISDFCIMIGALLMVIGGTETQ
;
A
#
# COMPACT_ATOMS: atom_id res chain seq x y z
N MET A 1 7.96 24.89 4.20
CA MET A 1 7.04 24.34 5.24
C MET A 1 6.03 23.32 4.68
N ALA A 2 5.40 23.56 3.55
CA ALA A 2 4.38 22.64 3.03
C ALA A 2 4.88 21.19 2.75
N ILE A 3 6.08 21.00 2.19
CA ILE A 3 6.62 19.68 1.88
C ILE A 3 6.81 18.80 3.13
N PHE A 4 7.23 19.40 4.26
CA PHE A 4 7.41 18.66 5.51
C PHE A 4 6.09 18.07 6.04
N GLY A 5 4.99 18.83 5.98
CA GLY A 5 3.68 18.32 6.40
C GLY A 5 3.21 17.14 5.55
N TRP A 6 3.41 17.20 4.25
CA TRP A 6 3.07 16.11 3.33
C TRP A 6 3.98 14.88 3.52
N ALA A 7 5.27 15.09 3.74
CA ALA A 7 6.22 14.00 4.04
C ALA A 7 5.88 13.32 5.39
N LEU A 8 5.52 14.09 6.42
CA LEU A 8 5.06 13.54 7.70
C LEU A 8 3.79 12.71 7.53
N LEU A 9 2.86 13.12 6.66
CA LEU A 9 1.65 12.34 6.39
C LEU A 9 1.98 11.01 5.70
N ALA A 10 2.86 11.00 4.69
CA ALA A 10 3.32 9.77 4.06
C ALA A 10 4.01 8.84 5.07
N MET A 11 4.85 9.41 5.95
CA MET A 11 5.51 8.65 7.02
C MET A 11 4.49 8.09 8.03
N ALA A 12 3.46 8.84 8.39
CA ALA A 12 2.39 8.35 9.27
C ALA A 12 1.65 7.17 8.66
N ILE A 13 1.30 7.22 7.37
CA ILE A 13 0.68 6.10 6.65
C ILE A 13 1.58 4.85 6.71
N PHE A 14 2.86 5.01 6.39
CA PHE A 14 3.86 3.93 6.47
C PHE A 14 3.91 3.31 7.88
N ILE A 15 4.03 4.14 8.92
CA ILE A 15 4.15 3.68 10.30
C ILE A 15 2.86 2.98 10.77
N ILE A 16 1.69 3.56 10.48
CA ILE A 16 0.40 2.97 10.87
C ILE A 16 0.23 1.58 10.27
N ASP A 17 0.46 1.44 8.95
CA ASP A 17 0.34 0.14 8.29
C ASP A 17 1.37 -0.85 8.81
N LEU A 18 2.62 -0.42 9.06
CA LEU A 18 3.66 -1.27 9.65
C LEU A 18 3.27 -1.76 11.05
N LEU A 19 2.69 -0.90 11.89
CA LEU A 19 2.24 -1.28 13.23
C LEU A 19 1.09 -2.30 13.16
N ILE A 20 0.13 -2.10 12.25
CA ILE A 20 -0.96 -3.04 12.03
C ILE A 20 -0.41 -4.38 11.54
N LYS A 21 0.47 -4.40 10.54
CA LYS A 21 1.12 -5.61 10.04
C LYS A 21 1.88 -6.36 11.14
N ASN A 22 2.63 -5.63 11.98
CA ASN A 22 3.31 -6.21 13.14
C ASN A 22 2.35 -6.81 14.16
N HIS A 23 1.20 -6.17 14.36
CA HIS A 23 0.16 -6.67 15.25
C HIS A 23 -0.47 -7.95 14.70
N ILE A 24 -0.83 -7.96 13.41
CA ILE A 24 -1.39 -9.13 12.71
C ILE A 24 -0.43 -10.33 12.76
N GLU A 25 0.88 -10.09 12.57
CA GLU A 25 1.90 -11.15 12.66
C GLU A 25 1.95 -11.83 14.05
N ARG A 26 1.63 -11.09 15.11
CA ARG A 26 1.62 -11.59 16.49
C ARG A 26 0.31 -12.24 16.90
N MET A 27 -0.77 -12.00 16.14
CA MET A 27 -2.07 -12.61 16.43
C MET A 27 -2.09 -14.08 16.01
N GLU A 28 -2.70 -14.91 16.82
CA GLU A 28 -3.07 -16.27 16.42
C GLU A 28 -4.37 -16.22 15.63
N ILE A 29 -4.24 -15.96 14.32
CA ILE A 29 -5.38 -15.97 13.39
C ILE A 29 -5.38 -17.32 12.69
N ASP A 30 -6.36 -18.14 13.04
CA ASP A 30 -6.63 -19.41 12.37
C ASP A 30 -7.74 -19.21 11.34
N GLY A 31 -7.36 -19.33 10.05
CA GLY A 31 -8.27 -19.18 8.92
C GLY A 31 -8.80 -17.77 8.71
N GLU A 32 -10.12 -17.63 8.67
CA GLU A 32 -10.85 -16.38 8.42
C GLU A 32 -11.63 -15.98 9.67
N GLN A 33 -11.37 -14.81 10.20
CA GLN A 33 -12.13 -14.28 11.34
C GLN A 33 -13.03 -13.13 10.91
N PRO A 34 -14.35 -13.17 11.20
CA PRO A 34 -15.23 -12.04 10.90
C PRO A 34 -14.79 -10.79 11.66
N PHE A 35 -14.67 -9.68 10.94
CA PHE A 35 -14.29 -8.39 11.47
C PHE A 35 -15.32 -7.33 11.05
N PHE A 36 -15.46 -6.27 11.82
CA PHE A 36 -16.38 -5.16 11.55
C PHE A 36 -17.82 -5.61 11.28
N GLY A 37 -18.37 -6.46 12.18
CA GLY A 37 -19.73 -7.01 12.06
C GLY A 37 -19.91 -7.97 10.87
N GLY A 38 -18.85 -8.66 10.46
CA GLY A 38 -18.86 -9.60 9.35
C GLY A 38 -18.80 -8.98 7.96
N LYS A 39 -18.62 -7.66 7.86
CA LYS A 39 -18.45 -6.96 6.57
C LYS A 39 -17.07 -7.16 5.97
N LEU A 40 -16.10 -7.50 6.79
CA LEU A 40 -14.72 -7.80 6.43
C LEU A 40 -14.31 -9.12 7.07
N LEU A 41 -13.30 -9.76 6.50
CA LEU A 41 -12.65 -10.93 7.06
C LEU A 41 -11.20 -10.58 7.38
N LEU A 42 -10.79 -10.84 8.61
CA LEU A 42 -9.41 -10.72 9.04
C LEU A 42 -8.70 -12.05 8.75
N ARG A 43 -7.51 -11.97 8.15
CA ARG A 43 -6.65 -13.10 7.82
C ARG A 43 -5.21 -12.76 8.12
N ARG A 44 -4.35 -13.75 8.19
CA ARG A 44 -2.90 -13.55 8.10
C ARG A 44 -2.41 -14.21 6.83
N TYR A 45 -2.04 -13.41 5.84
CA TYR A 45 -1.60 -13.89 4.55
C TYR A 45 -0.24 -13.30 4.16
N HIS A 46 0.69 -14.16 3.78
CA HIS A 46 2.03 -13.79 3.35
C HIS A 46 2.10 -13.75 1.83
N ASN A 47 1.95 -12.57 1.25
CA ASN A 47 1.99 -12.35 -0.18
C ASN A 47 3.44 -12.24 -0.67
N GLN A 48 3.92 -13.24 -1.38
CA GLN A 48 5.29 -13.32 -1.89
C GLN A 48 5.47 -12.70 -3.29
N GLY A 49 4.36 -12.41 -3.96
CA GLY A 49 4.33 -11.82 -5.29
C GLY A 49 3.87 -10.36 -5.31
N ALA A 50 3.43 -9.91 -6.49
CA ALA A 50 2.64 -8.70 -6.65
C ALA A 50 1.16 -9.02 -6.48
N PHE A 51 0.28 -8.15 -6.96
CA PHE A 51 -1.16 -8.39 -6.97
C PHE A 51 -1.49 -9.77 -7.58
N LEU A 52 -2.32 -10.56 -6.91
CA LEU A 52 -2.66 -11.94 -7.29
C LEU A 52 -1.45 -12.90 -7.37
N ASN A 53 -0.44 -12.70 -6.53
CA ASN A 53 0.77 -13.53 -6.46
C ASN A 53 1.60 -13.57 -7.77
N VAL A 54 1.43 -12.61 -8.66
CA VAL A 54 2.28 -12.49 -9.84
C VAL A 54 3.73 -12.31 -9.41
N GLY A 55 4.63 -13.14 -9.94
CA GLY A 55 6.06 -13.08 -9.61
C GLY A 55 6.47 -13.78 -8.31
N GLU A 56 5.59 -14.57 -7.69
CA GLU A 56 5.86 -15.32 -6.43
C GLU A 56 7.15 -16.16 -6.47
N ARG A 57 7.51 -16.70 -7.64
CA ARG A 57 8.73 -17.51 -7.83
C ARG A 57 10.03 -16.72 -7.68
N ASN A 58 9.99 -15.38 -7.78
CA ASN A 58 11.18 -14.54 -7.70
C ASN A 58 11.01 -13.37 -6.74
N ARG A 59 11.04 -13.68 -5.43
CA ARG A 59 10.89 -12.69 -4.34
C ARG A 59 11.94 -11.56 -4.42
N GLY A 60 13.16 -11.88 -4.87
CA GLY A 60 14.23 -10.90 -5.04
C GLY A 60 13.89 -9.87 -6.11
N LEU A 61 13.38 -10.33 -7.26
CA LEU A 61 12.91 -9.45 -8.33
C LEU A 61 11.76 -8.56 -7.85
N MET A 62 10.80 -9.11 -7.11
CA MET A 62 9.68 -8.33 -6.57
C MET A 62 10.17 -7.25 -5.58
N ALA A 63 11.16 -7.55 -4.75
CA ALA A 63 11.75 -6.56 -3.85
C ALA A 63 12.47 -5.43 -4.61
N VAL A 64 13.27 -5.77 -5.63
CA VAL A 64 13.97 -4.79 -6.47
C VAL A 64 12.97 -3.93 -7.24
N LEU A 65 11.96 -4.52 -7.88
CA LEU A 65 10.94 -3.77 -8.60
C LEU A 65 10.18 -2.81 -7.68
N SER A 66 9.79 -3.27 -6.49
CA SER A 66 9.13 -2.42 -5.49
C SER A 66 10.02 -1.25 -5.08
N LEU A 67 11.31 -1.50 -4.85
CA LEU A 67 12.27 -0.45 -4.50
C LEU A 67 12.41 0.58 -5.63
N VAL A 68 12.62 0.13 -6.86
CA VAL A 68 12.78 1.02 -8.03
C VAL A 68 11.54 1.87 -8.24
N LEU A 69 10.34 1.28 -8.16
CA LEU A 69 9.08 2.00 -8.28
C LEU A 69 8.90 3.03 -7.15
N THR A 70 9.19 2.65 -5.90
CA THR A 70 9.07 3.54 -4.75
C THR A 70 10.05 4.72 -4.85
N LEU A 71 11.28 4.49 -5.30
CA LEU A 71 12.25 5.55 -5.56
C LEU A 71 11.78 6.47 -6.70
N GLY A 72 11.24 5.92 -7.77
CA GLY A 72 10.66 6.70 -8.86
C GLY A 72 9.53 7.62 -8.39
N ILE A 73 8.60 7.07 -7.60
CA ILE A 73 7.51 7.86 -6.99
C ILE A 73 8.07 8.95 -6.05
N THR A 74 9.13 8.64 -5.31
CA THR A 74 9.80 9.62 -4.43
C THR A 74 10.36 10.79 -5.23
N VAL A 75 11.00 10.52 -6.36
CA VAL A 75 11.50 11.59 -7.26
C VAL A 75 10.33 12.44 -7.79
N ILE A 76 9.25 11.81 -8.25
CA ILE A 76 8.05 12.51 -8.71
C ILE A 76 7.46 13.37 -7.58
N PHE A 77 7.38 12.84 -6.36
CA PHE A 77 6.93 13.58 -5.19
C PHE A 77 7.80 14.84 -4.96
N LEU A 78 9.11 14.70 -4.92
CA LEU A 78 10.03 15.83 -4.71
C LEU A 78 9.87 16.89 -5.81
N VAL A 79 9.85 16.48 -7.08
CA VAL A 79 9.68 17.39 -8.22
C VAL A 79 8.32 18.11 -8.17
N THR A 80 7.24 17.39 -7.86
CA THR A 80 5.89 17.99 -7.79
C THR A 80 5.79 19.08 -6.72
N PHE A 81 6.57 19.02 -5.67
CA PHE A 81 6.59 20.05 -4.62
C PHE A 81 7.42 21.29 -4.95
N THR A 82 8.28 21.23 -5.98
CA THR A 82 8.95 22.41 -6.51
C THR A 82 8.06 23.17 -7.50
N CYS A 83 7.01 22.53 -8.02
CA CYS A 83 6.09 23.11 -8.98
C CYS A 83 4.76 23.55 -8.33
N LYS A 84 4.07 24.51 -8.97
CA LYS A 84 2.68 24.84 -8.62
C LYS A 84 1.78 23.72 -9.14
N GLY A 85 1.49 22.74 -8.31
CA GLY A 85 0.61 21.61 -8.66
C GLY A 85 -0.67 21.58 -7.84
N SER A 86 -1.70 20.87 -8.35
CA SER A 86 -2.97 20.61 -7.68
C SER A 86 -2.76 20.01 -6.28
N ARG A 87 -3.55 20.44 -5.30
CA ARG A 87 -3.55 19.83 -3.96
C ARG A 87 -3.95 18.35 -4.03
N LEU A 88 -4.83 18.02 -4.98
CA LEU A 88 -5.31 16.67 -5.20
C LEU A 88 -4.18 15.75 -5.68
N LEU A 89 -3.36 16.22 -6.64
CA LEU A 89 -2.17 15.51 -7.10
C LEU A 89 -1.19 15.25 -5.95
N LYS A 90 -0.95 16.25 -5.09
CA LYS A 90 -0.06 16.12 -3.93
C LYS A 90 -0.60 15.13 -2.91
N ALA A 91 -1.90 15.16 -2.61
CA ALA A 91 -2.55 14.19 -1.74
C ALA A 91 -2.45 12.76 -2.29
N GLY A 92 -2.68 12.59 -3.59
CA GLY A 92 -2.53 11.31 -4.27
C GLY A 92 -1.11 10.75 -4.15
N LEU A 93 -0.09 11.59 -4.39
CA LEU A 93 1.32 11.20 -4.25
C LEU A 93 1.67 10.78 -2.83
N VAL A 94 1.15 11.45 -1.82
CA VAL A 94 1.38 11.12 -0.39
C VAL A 94 0.82 9.76 -0.03
N LEU A 95 -0.43 9.48 -0.42
CA LEU A 95 -1.07 8.19 -0.18
C LEU A 95 -0.28 7.07 -0.87
N LEU A 96 0.03 7.28 -2.14
CA LEU A 96 0.76 6.31 -2.95
C LEU A 96 2.16 6.06 -2.38
N LEU A 97 2.87 7.11 -1.97
CA LEU A 97 4.21 7.00 -1.42
C LEU A 97 4.22 6.28 -0.06
N GLY A 98 3.32 6.65 0.86
CA GLY A 98 3.21 6.00 2.17
C GLY A 98 2.92 4.50 2.05
N GLY A 99 1.97 4.12 1.19
CA GLY A 99 1.66 2.72 0.91
C GLY A 99 2.80 1.98 0.20
N ALA A 100 3.44 2.61 -0.79
CA ALA A 100 4.57 2.02 -1.51
C ALA A 100 5.76 1.74 -0.57
N TYR A 101 6.09 2.66 0.33
CA TYR A 101 7.15 2.44 1.32
C TYR A 101 6.85 1.26 2.25
N SER A 102 5.60 1.13 2.74
CA SER A 102 5.24 0.02 3.62
C SER A 102 5.37 -1.34 2.91
N ASN A 103 4.82 -1.46 1.70
CA ASN A 103 4.90 -2.70 0.95
C ASN A 103 6.34 -3.00 0.47
N THR A 104 7.16 -1.99 0.20
CA THR A 104 8.58 -2.14 -0.15
C THR A 104 9.39 -2.58 1.05
N TYR A 105 9.17 -1.98 2.23
CA TYR A 105 9.81 -2.40 3.47
C TYR A 105 9.56 -3.89 3.75
N ASP A 106 8.32 -4.33 3.65
CA ASP A 106 7.97 -5.74 3.84
C ASP A 106 8.74 -6.65 2.88
N ARG A 107 8.81 -6.31 1.60
CA ARG A 107 9.54 -7.11 0.60
C ARG A 107 11.04 -7.15 0.84
N LEU A 108 11.63 -6.05 1.29
CA LEU A 108 13.08 -5.99 1.56
C LEU A 108 13.47 -6.72 2.84
N VAL A 109 12.66 -6.56 3.91
CA VAL A 109 12.99 -7.06 5.25
C VAL A 109 12.41 -8.45 5.48
N ARG A 110 11.11 -8.65 5.21
CA ARG A 110 10.38 -9.90 5.47
C ARG A 110 10.40 -10.88 4.30
N ARG A 111 10.68 -10.39 3.08
CA ARG A 111 10.61 -11.15 1.82
C ARG A 111 9.18 -11.53 1.40
N TYR A 112 8.16 -10.97 2.02
CA TYR A 112 6.74 -11.04 1.69
C TYR A 112 6.03 -9.79 2.18
N VAL A 113 4.84 -9.52 1.67
CA VAL A 113 3.96 -8.47 2.19
C VAL A 113 2.94 -9.12 3.11
N VAL A 114 2.66 -8.49 4.25
CA VAL A 114 1.60 -8.93 5.18
C VAL A 114 0.27 -8.35 4.73
N ASP A 115 -0.61 -9.21 4.22
CA ASP A 115 -1.97 -8.87 3.85
C ASP A 115 -2.94 -9.43 4.88
N TYR A 116 -4.01 -8.68 5.22
CA TYR A 116 -4.82 -9.04 6.38
C TYR A 116 -6.33 -8.77 6.25
N VAL A 117 -6.80 -8.09 5.20
CA VAL A 117 -8.22 -7.78 4.98
C VAL A 117 -8.72 -8.44 3.71
N SER A 118 -9.81 -9.19 3.78
CA SER A 118 -10.52 -9.68 2.61
C SER A 118 -12.03 -9.44 2.75
N PHE A 119 -12.76 -9.59 1.65
CA PHE A 119 -14.20 -9.34 1.60
C PHE A 119 -14.99 -10.64 1.58
N PRO A 120 -16.10 -10.75 2.37
CA PRO A 120 -16.94 -11.95 2.45
C PRO A 120 -17.86 -12.08 1.23
N VAL A 121 -17.28 -12.16 0.04
CA VAL A 121 -18.03 -12.29 -1.22
C VAL A 121 -18.23 -13.76 -1.60
N LYS A 122 -19.32 -14.05 -2.33
CA LYS A 122 -19.66 -15.42 -2.77
C LYS A 122 -18.65 -16.00 -3.76
N ASN A 123 -18.02 -15.15 -4.58
CA ASN A 123 -17.01 -15.58 -5.54
C ASN A 123 -15.70 -15.92 -4.82
N LYS A 124 -15.34 -17.20 -4.77
CA LYS A 124 -14.13 -17.70 -4.10
C LYS A 124 -12.84 -17.04 -4.61
N LYS A 125 -12.74 -16.72 -5.90
CA LYS A 125 -11.55 -16.07 -6.47
C LYS A 125 -11.34 -14.67 -5.87
N ILE A 126 -12.42 -13.90 -5.73
CA ILE A 126 -12.38 -12.55 -5.16
C ILE A 126 -12.20 -12.62 -3.62
N ARG A 127 -12.86 -13.55 -2.95
CA ARG A 127 -12.72 -13.77 -1.52
C ARG A 127 -11.30 -14.11 -1.10
N ASN A 128 -10.55 -14.80 -1.97
CA ASN A 128 -9.17 -15.19 -1.71
C ASN A 128 -8.16 -14.05 -1.93
N ILE A 129 -8.59 -12.91 -2.45
CA ILE A 129 -7.74 -11.72 -2.52
C ILE A 129 -7.71 -11.09 -1.14
N VAL A 130 -6.52 -10.98 -0.57
CA VAL A 130 -6.30 -10.32 0.72
C VAL A 130 -5.52 -9.04 0.48
N PHE A 131 -5.90 -7.98 1.16
CA PHE A 131 -5.35 -6.63 1.03
C PHE A 131 -4.78 -6.17 2.37
N ASN A 132 -4.01 -5.10 2.34
CA ASN A 132 -3.60 -4.30 3.48
C ASN A 132 -3.98 -2.82 3.27
N ILE A 133 -3.82 -1.99 4.29
CA ILE A 133 -4.11 -0.55 4.20
C ILE A 133 -3.26 0.14 3.13
N SER A 134 -1.99 -0.27 2.97
CA SER A 134 -1.11 0.28 1.95
C SER A 134 -1.64 0.06 0.54
N ASP A 135 -2.29 -1.07 0.25
CA ASP A 135 -2.87 -1.33 -1.07
C ASP A 135 -4.01 -0.35 -1.37
N PHE A 136 -4.88 -0.06 -0.39
CA PHE A 136 -5.92 0.96 -0.54
C PHE A 136 -5.32 2.36 -0.72
N CYS A 137 -4.28 2.70 0.05
CA CYS A 137 -3.58 3.97 -0.12
C CYS A 137 -2.97 4.11 -1.51
N ILE A 138 -2.35 3.05 -2.05
CA ILE A 138 -1.79 3.03 -3.40
C ILE A 138 -2.90 3.21 -4.45
N MET A 139 -4.00 2.45 -4.35
CA MET A 139 -5.10 2.54 -5.31
C MET A 139 -5.77 3.91 -5.31
N ILE A 140 -6.12 4.43 -4.12
CA ILE A 140 -6.74 5.75 -3.98
C ILE A 140 -5.75 6.83 -4.40
N GLY A 141 -4.49 6.72 -4.00
CA GLY A 141 -3.43 7.65 -4.37
C GLY A 141 -3.25 7.74 -5.88
N ALA A 142 -3.21 6.62 -6.57
CA ALA A 142 -3.12 6.57 -8.03
C ALA A 142 -4.33 7.24 -8.71
N LEU A 143 -5.54 6.97 -8.21
CA LEU A 143 -6.76 7.60 -8.71
C LEU A 143 -6.73 9.12 -8.54
N LEU A 144 -6.35 9.61 -7.36
CA LEU A 144 -6.24 11.05 -7.09
C LEU A 144 -5.15 11.73 -7.94
N MET A 145 -4.05 11.02 -8.24
CA MET A 145 -3.03 11.53 -9.14
C MET A 145 -3.56 11.72 -10.56
N VAL A 146 -4.34 10.77 -11.09
CA VAL A 146 -4.94 10.89 -12.42
C VAL A 146 -5.90 12.08 -12.45
N ILE A 147 -6.82 12.19 -11.49
CA ILE A 147 -7.78 13.31 -11.43
C ILE A 147 -7.06 14.65 -11.23
N GLY A 148 -6.12 14.74 -10.29
CA GLY A 148 -5.40 15.97 -9.99
C GLY A 148 -4.42 16.39 -11.08
N GLY A 149 -3.96 15.47 -11.93
CA GLY A 149 -3.13 15.75 -13.10
C GLY A 149 -3.89 16.43 -14.24
N THR A 150 -5.19 16.12 -14.39
CA THR A 150 -6.04 16.77 -15.40
C THR A 150 -6.43 18.21 -15.04
N GLU A 151 -6.40 18.58 -13.76
CA GLU A 151 -6.70 19.95 -13.30
C GLU A 151 -5.53 20.93 -13.51
N THR A 152 -4.35 20.44 -13.87
CA THR A 152 -3.15 21.27 -14.03
C THR A 152 -2.84 21.61 -15.50
N GLN A 153 -3.65 21.17 -16.43
CA GLN A 153 -3.60 21.54 -17.85
C GLN A 153 -4.57 22.68 -18.14
#